data_f9682047ff79400106b270412da92061
#
_entry.id   f9682047ff79400106b270412da92061
#
_cell.length_a   1.000
_cell.length_b   1.000
_cell.length_c   1.000
_cell.angle_alpha   90.00
_cell.angle_beta   90.00
_cell.angle_gamma   90.00
#
_symmetry.space_group_name_H-M   'P 1'
#
loop_
_entity.id
_entity.type
_entity.pdbx_description
1 polymer ?
#
loop_
_entity_poly.entity_id
_entity_poly.type
_entity_poly.pdbx_seq_one_letter_code
_entity_poly.pdbx_strand_id
1 'polypeptide(L)'
;LRLMTYTAYKNGWIAVDPFAGFHVRPKYAERRYLSASELQAVMDVELPNYRTGINRDAFVFCAFTGLSYSDIAKLTHADIHTDDNGDYWIIDKRQKTGTQFRVKLLPIAEMLYKRYKDTYRTGEKVFPLKGTYKTLNMSLRHVARHAGLSFNPTMHCKRHTFATTITLAQGVPLETVSKMLGHKHI
;
A
#
# COMPACT_ATOMS: atom_id res chain seq x y z
N LEU A 1 -24.72 -12.52 5.05
CA LEU A 1 -25.88 -13.11 5.76
C LEU A 1 -26.65 -12.04 6.52
N ARG A 2 -26.10 -11.31 7.50
CA ARG A 2 -26.83 -10.34 8.34
C ARG A 2 -27.62 -9.31 7.51
N LEU A 3 -27.03 -8.73 6.46
CA LEU A 3 -27.73 -7.79 5.58
C LEU A 3 -28.92 -8.45 4.86
N MET A 4 -28.75 -9.69 4.38
CA MET A 4 -29.80 -10.42 3.69
C MET A 4 -30.98 -10.72 4.63
N THR A 5 -30.72 -11.21 5.85
CA THR A 5 -31.77 -11.48 6.84
C THR A 5 -32.46 -10.23 7.31
N TYR A 6 -31.72 -9.13 7.52
CA TYR A 6 -32.29 -7.83 7.83
C TYR A 6 -33.21 -7.31 6.70
N THR A 7 -32.81 -7.48 5.43
CA THR A 7 -33.67 -7.12 4.28
C THR A 7 -34.92 -7.99 4.23
N ALA A 8 -34.78 -9.31 4.47
CA ALA A 8 -35.93 -10.23 4.51
C ALA A 8 -36.91 -9.88 5.65
N TYR A 9 -36.40 -9.53 6.82
CA TYR A 9 -37.23 -9.05 7.95
C TYR A 9 -37.95 -7.75 7.60
N LYS A 10 -37.25 -6.75 7.04
CA LYS A 10 -37.84 -5.47 6.62
C LYS A 10 -38.94 -5.62 5.58
N ASN A 11 -38.81 -6.61 4.69
CA ASN A 11 -39.81 -6.92 3.66
C ASN A 11 -40.94 -7.86 4.16
N GLY A 12 -40.94 -8.23 5.43
CA GLY A 12 -41.96 -9.11 6.00
C GLY A 12 -41.86 -10.58 5.56
N TRP A 13 -40.73 -10.99 4.92
CA TRP A 13 -40.53 -12.37 4.46
C TRP A 13 -40.16 -13.32 5.60
N ILE A 14 -39.63 -12.80 6.71
CA ILE A 14 -39.41 -13.52 7.96
C ILE A 14 -39.98 -12.69 9.13
N ALA A 15 -40.54 -13.37 10.11
CA ALA A 15 -41.21 -12.73 11.23
C ALA A 15 -40.24 -12.10 12.26
N VAL A 16 -39.02 -12.62 12.36
CA VAL A 16 -38.00 -12.19 13.33
C VAL A 16 -36.65 -12.11 12.64
N ASP A 17 -35.88 -11.07 12.94
CA ASP A 17 -34.48 -11.02 12.52
C ASP A 17 -33.64 -11.98 13.37
N PRO A 18 -33.09 -13.07 12.81
CA PRO A 18 -32.31 -14.06 13.57
C PRO A 18 -31.00 -13.50 14.12
N PHE A 19 -30.59 -12.29 13.70
CA PHE A 19 -29.43 -11.58 14.22
C PHE A 19 -29.80 -10.40 15.15
N ALA A 20 -31.08 -10.26 15.51
CA ALA A 20 -31.51 -9.29 16.53
C ALA A 20 -30.79 -9.60 17.85
N GLY A 21 -30.02 -8.65 18.37
CA GLY A 21 -29.19 -8.85 19.58
C GLY A 21 -27.84 -9.55 19.38
N PHE A 22 -27.52 -10.04 18.18
CA PHE A 22 -26.20 -10.58 17.91
C PHE A 22 -25.17 -9.47 17.64
N HIS A 23 -24.34 -9.19 18.61
CA HIS A 23 -23.27 -8.20 18.50
C HIS A 23 -21.93 -8.89 18.29
N VAL A 24 -21.37 -8.79 17.08
CA VAL A 24 -19.99 -9.16 16.84
C VAL A 24 -19.09 -8.08 17.45
N ARG A 25 -18.36 -8.41 18.51
CA ARG A 25 -17.28 -7.56 18.99
C ARG A 25 -16.10 -7.77 18.04
N PRO A 26 -15.73 -6.76 17.23
CA PRO A 26 -14.56 -6.91 16.38
C PRO A 26 -13.33 -7.10 17.28
N LYS A 27 -12.61 -8.21 17.11
CA LYS A 27 -11.26 -8.31 17.66
C LYS A 27 -10.40 -7.31 16.89
N TYR A 28 -9.98 -6.24 17.56
CA TYR A 28 -8.96 -5.35 17.00
C TYR A 28 -7.66 -6.14 16.89
N ALA A 29 -7.37 -6.64 15.70
CA ALA A 29 -6.04 -7.17 15.41
C ALA A 29 -5.08 -5.99 15.37
N GLU A 30 -4.03 -6.06 16.17
CA GLU A 30 -2.94 -5.08 16.13
C GLU A 30 -2.36 -5.05 14.72
N ARG A 31 -2.47 -3.89 14.07
CA ARG A 31 -2.01 -3.73 12.68
C ARG A 31 -0.52 -3.46 12.72
N ARG A 32 0.28 -4.48 12.41
CA ARG A 32 1.73 -4.36 12.37
C ARG A 32 2.19 -3.44 11.24
N TYR A 33 3.22 -2.69 11.50
CA TYR A 33 3.96 -1.86 10.54
C TYR A 33 5.45 -2.06 10.77
N LEU A 34 6.27 -1.70 9.79
CA LEU A 34 7.72 -1.77 9.92
C LEU A 34 8.23 -0.52 10.66
N SER A 35 9.07 -0.71 11.66
CA SER A 35 9.88 0.35 12.23
C SER A 35 10.89 0.87 11.20
N ALA A 36 11.56 1.99 11.49
CA ALA A 36 12.59 2.53 10.61
C ALA A 36 13.74 1.54 10.39
N SER A 37 14.19 0.85 11.44
CA SER A 37 15.26 -0.16 11.36
C SER A 37 14.83 -1.40 10.58
N GLU A 38 13.60 -1.88 10.75
CA GLU A 38 13.08 -3.02 9.98
C GLU A 38 12.89 -2.66 8.50
N LEU A 39 12.43 -1.43 8.20
CA LEU A 39 12.32 -0.96 6.83
C LEU A 39 13.69 -0.82 6.17
N GLN A 40 14.69 -0.34 6.91
CA GLN A 40 16.08 -0.30 6.45
C GLN A 40 16.60 -1.70 6.15
N ALA A 41 16.41 -2.67 7.04
CA ALA A 41 16.81 -4.06 6.81
C ALA A 41 16.16 -4.66 5.56
N VAL A 42 14.89 -4.32 5.28
CA VAL A 42 14.21 -4.71 4.03
C VAL A 42 14.85 -4.08 2.80
N MET A 43 15.30 -2.84 2.89
CA MET A 43 15.96 -2.15 1.77
C MET A 43 17.35 -2.72 1.46
N ASP A 44 18.11 -3.04 2.51
CA ASP A 44 19.52 -3.45 2.40
C ASP A 44 19.69 -4.94 2.10
N VAL A 45 18.65 -5.75 2.30
CA VAL A 45 18.76 -7.20 2.13
C VAL A 45 19.13 -7.60 0.71
N GLU A 46 20.17 -8.43 0.59
CA GLU A 46 20.53 -9.09 -0.66
C GLU A 46 19.57 -10.26 -0.94
N LEU A 47 19.07 -10.31 -2.16
CA LEU A 47 18.09 -11.30 -2.59
C LEU A 47 18.60 -12.09 -3.77
N PRO A 48 18.56 -13.42 -3.72
CA PRO A 48 19.12 -14.28 -4.78
C PRO A 48 18.28 -14.23 -6.07
N ASN A 49 17.04 -13.76 -5.98
CA ASN A 49 16.11 -13.76 -7.11
C ASN A 49 15.72 -12.32 -7.49
N TYR A 50 16.03 -11.93 -8.72
CA TYR A 50 15.71 -10.61 -9.29
C TYR A 50 14.21 -10.25 -9.15
N ARG A 51 13.31 -11.22 -9.40
CA ARG A 51 11.85 -10.98 -9.26
C ARG A 51 11.45 -10.66 -7.83
N THR A 52 12.06 -11.32 -6.84
CA THR A 52 11.85 -11.01 -5.43
C THR A 52 12.36 -9.60 -5.11
N GLY A 53 13.47 -9.19 -5.72
CA GLY A 53 14.00 -7.83 -5.64
C GLY A 53 13.00 -6.78 -6.18
N ILE A 54 12.42 -6.99 -7.35
CA ILE A 54 11.37 -6.10 -7.90
C ILE A 54 10.18 -5.98 -6.93
N ASN A 55 9.73 -7.10 -6.38
CA ASN A 55 8.60 -7.11 -5.46
C ASN A 55 8.94 -6.39 -4.13
N ARG A 56 10.18 -6.53 -3.64
CA ARG A 56 10.70 -5.78 -2.51
C ARG A 56 10.73 -4.28 -2.81
N ASP A 57 11.28 -3.87 -3.95
CA ASP A 57 11.39 -2.47 -4.36
C ASP A 57 10.01 -1.83 -4.53
N ALA A 58 9.04 -2.54 -5.11
CA ALA A 58 7.65 -2.09 -5.18
C ALA A 58 7.00 -1.94 -3.80
N PHE A 59 7.29 -2.83 -2.86
CA PHE A 59 6.82 -2.72 -1.48
C PHE A 59 7.41 -1.49 -0.80
N VAL A 60 8.74 -1.28 -0.91
CA VAL A 60 9.44 -0.11 -0.35
C VAL A 60 8.90 1.18 -0.98
N PHE A 61 8.78 1.23 -2.31
CA PHE A 61 8.19 2.38 -3.00
C PHE A 61 6.80 2.74 -2.45
N CYS A 62 5.97 1.73 -2.23
CA CYS A 62 4.66 1.94 -1.62
C CYS A 62 4.72 2.35 -0.14
N ALA A 63 5.74 1.93 0.61
CA ALA A 63 5.94 2.38 1.98
C ALA A 63 6.32 3.87 2.05
N PHE A 64 6.95 4.42 1.00
CA PHE A 64 7.31 5.84 0.90
C PHE A 64 6.30 6.70 0.14
N THR A 65 5.29 6.12 -0.51
CA THR A 65 4.27 6.86 -1.29
C THR A 65 2.84 6.65 -0.80
N GLY A 66 2.61 5.68 0.09
CA GLY A 66 1.26 5.32 0.55
C GLY A 66 0.36 4.68 -0.52
N LEU A 67 0.89 4.30 -1.69
CA LEU A 67 0.11 3.67 -2.76
C LEU A 67 -0.45 2.32 -2.33
N SER A 68 -1.64 1.98 -2.81
CA SER A 68 -2.18 0.62 -2.66
C SER A 68 -1.53 -0.35 -3.65
N TYR A 69 -1.78 -1.66 -3.49
CA TYR A 69 -1.33 -2.64 -4.48
C TYR A 69 -1.96 -2.40 -5.86
N SER A 70 -3.24 -2.09 -5.90
CA SER A 70 -3.95 -1.81 -7.16
C SER A 70 -3.42 -0.56 -7.85
N ASP A 71 -3.02 0.47 -7.09
CA ASP A 71 -2.49 1.71 -7.65
C ASP A 71 -1.08 1.46 -8.24
N ILE A 72 -0.17 0.80 -7.50
CA ILE A 72 1.18 0.54 -8.03
C ILE A 72 1.19 -0.47 -9.18
N ALA A 73 0.26 -1.42 -9.21
CA ALA A 73 0.18 -2.41 -10.29
C ALA A 73 -0.25 -1.80 -11.63
N LYS A 74 -0.92 -0.65 -11.61
CA LYS A 74 -1.31 0.11 -12.82
C LYS A 74 -0.39 1.28 -13.12
N LEU A 75 0.39 1.77 -12.15
CA LEU A 75 1.22 2.96 -12.26
C LEU A 75 2.17 2.88 -13.46
N THR A 76 2.11 3.87 -14.32
CA THR A 76 2.95 4.02 -15.51
C THR A 76 3.91 5.21 -15.34
N HIS A 77 4.92 5.27 -16.20
CA HIS A 77 5.82 6.43 -16.22
C HIS A 77 5.12 7.73 -16.61
N ALA A 78 3.98 7.66 -17.32
CA ALA A 78 3.17 8.82 -17.69
C ALA A 78 2.43 9.44 -16.48
N ASP A 79 2.21 8.68 -15.41
CA ASP A 79 1.55 9.16 -14.20
C ASP A 79 2.51 9.91 -13.25
N ILE A 80 3.81 9.95 -13.60
CA ILE A 80 4.84 10.62 -12.82
C ILE A 80 5.31 11.89 -13.53
N HIS A 81 5.02 13.02 -12.92
CA HIS A 81 5.28 14.35 -13.46
C HIS A 81 6.44 15.01 -12.70
N THR A 82 7.22 15.80 -13.41
CA THR A 82 8.27 16.65 -12.81
C THR A 82 7.74 18.07 -12.70
N ASP A 83 7.90 18.70 -11.53
CA ASP A 83 7.56 20.11 -11.33
C ASP A 83 8.72 21.03 -11.72
N ASP A 84 8.50 22.35 -11.61
CA ASP A 84 9.48 23.38 -11.97
C ASP A 84 10.75 23.33 -11.09
N ASN A 85 10.69 22.72 -9.91
CA ASN A 85 11.82 22.52 -9.01
C ASN A 85 12.60 21.23 -9.32
N GLY A 86 12.14 20.43 -10.29
CA GLY A 86 12.73 19.11 -10.60
C GLY A 86 12.23 17.97 -9.71
N ASP A 87 11.28 18.22 -8.84
CA ASP A 87 10.70 17.21 -7.96
C ASP A 87 9.71 16.31 -8.73
N TYR A 88 9.73 15.00 -8.44
CA TYR A 88 8.80 14.05 -9.02
C TYR A 88 7.52 13.91 -8.21
N TRP A 89 6.39 13.89 -8.90
CA TRP A 89 5.05 13.77 -8.32
C TRP A 89 4.24 12.70 -9.01
N ILE A 90 3.59 11.82 -8.24
CA ILE A 90 2.55 10.94 -8.76
C ILE A 90 1.23 11.70 -8.73
N ILE A 91 0.56 11.82 -9.89
CA ILE A 91 -0.76 12.44 -10.01
C ILE A 91 -1.68 11.43 -10.69
N ASP A 92 -2.59 10.82 -9.94
CA ASP A 92 -3.48 9.76 -10.43
C ASP A 92 -4.77 9.69 -9.61
N LYS A 93 -5.68 8.78 -9.97
CA LYS A 93 -6.92 8.49 -9.25
C LYS A 93 -6.82 7.11 -8.58
N ARG A 94 -7.28 7.02 -7.32
CA ARG A 94 -7.34 5.75 -6.60
C ARG A 94 -8.20 4.75 -7.35
N GLN A 95 -7.66 3.58 -7.64
CA GLN A 95 -8.37 2.51 -8.36
C GLN A 95 -9.68 2.11 -7.68
N LYS A 96 -9.71 2.10 -6.34
CA LYS A 96 -10.89 1.65 -5.58
C LYS A 96 -11.97 2.71 -5.41
N THR A 97 -11.61 4.00 -5.32
CA THR A 97 -12.53 5.08 -4.92
C THR A 97 -12.69 6.17 -5.97
N GLY A 98 -11.87 6.17 -7.04
CA GLY A 98 -11.82 7.22 -8.03
C GLY A 98 -11.29 8.57 -7.50
N THR A 99 -10.93 8.66 -6.23
CA THR A 99 -10.43 9.88 -5.61
C THR A 99 -9.07 10.24 -6.18
N GLN A 100 -8.93 11.47 -6.69
CA GLN A 100 -7.65 11.99 -7.13
C GLN A 100 -6.69 12.12 -5.95
N PHE A 101 -5.42 11.80 -6.16
CA PHE A 101 -4.36 12.00 -5.19
C PHE A 101 -3.11 12.56 -5.87
N ARG A 102 -2.32 13.28 -5.09
CA ARG A 102 -1.02 13.81 -5.49
C ARG A 102 -0.01 13.49 -4.39
N VAL A 103 1.08 12.82 -4.76
CA VAL A 103 2.13 12.42 -3.81
C VAL A 103 3.49 12.77 -4.38
N LYS A 104 4.26 13.57 -3.63
CA LYS A 104 5.67 13.83 -3.94
C LYS A 104 6.49 12.57 -3.70
N LEU A 105 7.40 12.24 -4.61
CA LEU A 105 8.37 11.18 -4.37
C LEU A 105 9.41 11.66 -3.36
N LEU A 106 9.49 10.98 -2.24
CA LEU A 106 10.57 11.16 -1.27
C LEU A 106 11.87 10.55 -1.85
N PRO A 107 13.06 10.94 -1.37
CA PRO A 107 14.35 10.56 -1.98
C PRO A 107 14.50 9.06 -2.29
N ILE A 108 14.05 8.18 -1.38
CA ILE A 108 14.12 6.72 -1.58
C ILE A 108 13.16 6.26 -2.69
N ALA A 109 11.94 6.80 -2.72
CA ALA A 109 10.98 6.49 -3.78
C ALA A 109 11.46 7.02 -5.14
N GLU A 110 12.07 8.21 -5.16
CA GLU A 110 12.67 8.79 -6.36
C GLU A 110 13.85 7.95 -6.88
N MET A 111 14.74 7.50 -6.01
CA MET A 111 15.85 6.61 -6.35
C MET A 111 15.34 5.32 -6.99
N LEU A 112 14.32 4.70 -6.40
CA LEU A 112 13.70 3.49 -6.95
C LEU A 112 13.03 3.78 -8.30
N TYR A 113 12.31 4.89 -8.44
CA TYR A 113 11.70 5.30 -9.71
C TYR A 113 12.75 5.45 -10.81
N LYS A 114 13.85 6.18 -10.56
CA LYS A 114 14.94 6.38 -11.51
C LYS A 114 15.55 5.06 -11.95
N ARG A 115 15.81 4.13 -11.01
CA ARG A 115 16.33 2.78 -11.32
C ARG A 115 15.48 2.03 -12.35
N TYR A 116 14.15 2.14 -12.24
CA TYR A 116 13.23 1.44 -13.14
C TYR A 116 12.93 2.24 -14.42
N LYS A 117 12.94 3.59 -14.36
CA LYS A 117 12.76 4.46 -15.52
C LYS A 117 13.78 4.21 -16.61
N ASP A 118 15.05 4.01 -16.24
CA ASP A 118 16.12 3.78 -17.19
C ASP A 118 16.06 2.38 -17.84
N THR A 119 15.36 1.45 -17.19
CA THR A 119 15.22 0.06 -17.65
C THR A 119 13.97 -0.14 -18.53
N TYR A 120 12.90 0.62 -18.33
CA TYR A 120 11.61 0.45 -18.99
C TYR A 120 11.18 1.72 -19.72
N ARG A 121 10.57 1.58 -20.91
CA ARG A 121 10.20 2.69 -21.79
C ARG A 121 9.00 3.46 -21.27
N THR A 122 8.89 4.74 -21.70
CA THR A 122 7.72 5.60 -21.48
C THR A 122 6.43 4.92 -21.93
N GLY A 123 5.40 4.95 -21.09
CA GLY A 123 4.12 4.27 -21.31
C GLY A 123 4.03 2.87 -20.72
N GLU A 124 5.15 2.29 -20.34
CA GLU A 124 5.19 1.03 -19.58
C GLU A 124 4.99 1.25 -18.08
N LYS A 125 4.69 0.17 -17.38
CA LYS A 125 4.54 0.21 -15.92
C LYS A 125 5.86 0.52 -15.24
N VAL A 126 5.81 1.37 -14.21
CA VAL A 126 7.00 1.71 -13.40
C VAL A 126 7.62 0.46 -12.79
N PHE A 127 6.81 -0.47 -12.30
CA PHE A 127 7.30 -1.75 -11.79
C PHE A 127 6.73 -2.91 -12.63
N PRO A 128 7.57 -3.77 -13.19
CA PRO A 128 7.16 -4.93 -13.98
C PRO A 128 6.66 -6.07 -13.09
N LEU A 129 5.66 -5.79 -12.26
CA LEU A 129 5.09 -6.75 -11.33
C LEU A 129 4.41 -7.88 -12.10
N LYS A 130 4.87 -9.12 -11.87
CA LYS A 130 4.27 -10.34 -12.42
C LYS A 130 3.57 -11.12 -11.33
N GLY A 131 2.33 -11.52 -11.59
CA GLY A 131 1.52 -12.29 -10.67
C GLY A 131 0.48 -11.47 -9.91
N THR A 132 -0.07 -12.08 -8.88
CA THR A 132 -1.18 -11.53 -8.09
C THR A 132 -0.70 -10.90 -6.79
N TYR A 133 -1.61 -10.24 -6.08
CA TYR A 133 -1.40 -9.79 -4.71
C TYR A 133 -0.86 -10.92 -3.78
N LYS A 134 -1.35 -12.16 -3.97
CA LYS A 134 -0.89 -13.33 -3.20
C LYS A 134 0.57 -13.65 -3.49
N THR A 135 0.96 -13.66 -4.77
CA THR A 135 2.34 -13.92 -5.20
C THR A 135 3.32 -12.90 -4.61
N LEU A 136 2.92 -11.62 -4.59
CA LEU A 136 3.74 -10.57 -4.03
C LEU A 136 3.92 -10.71 -2.52
N ASN A 137 2.85 -11.05 -1.79
CA ASN A 137 2.95 -11.34 -0.36
C ASN A 137 3.82 -12.58 -0.06
N MET A 138 3.83 -13.58 -0.95
CA MET A 138 4.75 -14.72 -0.83
C MET A 138 6.21 -14.28 -0.99
N SER A 139 6.51 -13.41 -1.96
CA SER A 139 7.84 -12.81 -2.11
C SER A 139 8.26 -12.03 -0.86
N LEU A 140 7.36 -11.27 -0.27
CA LEU A 140 7.64 -10.51 0.96
C LEU A 140 7.98 -11.40 2.16
N ARG A 141 7.47 -12.64 2.22
CA ARG A 141 7.89 -13.61 3.24
C ARG A 141 9.36 -14.03 3.06
N HIS A 142 9.81 -14.18 1.82
CA HIS A 142 11.21 -14.46 1.53
C HIS A 142 12.08 -13.25 1.91
N VAL A 143 11.67 -12.04 1.55
CA VAL A 143 12.34 -10.80 1.95
C VAL A 143 12.47 -10.72 3.47
N ALA A 144 11.38 -10.92 4.21
CA ALA A 144 11.36 -10.87 5.67
C ALA A 144 12.33 -11.85 6.32
N ARG A 145 12.40 -13.08 5.79
CA ARG A 145 13.31 -14.10 6.30
C ARG A 145 14.77 -13.70 6.11
N HIS A 146 15.13 -13.18 4.92
CA HIS A 146 16.50 -12.75 4.64
C HIS A 146 16.87 -11.47 5.39
N ALA A 147 15.91 -10.57 5.61
CA ALA A 147 16.09 -9.34 6.38
C ALA A 147 16.05 -9.55 7.90
N GLY A 148 15.84 -10.79 8.40
CA GLY A 148 15.78 -11.10 9.82
C GLY A 148 14.58 -10.53 10.56
N LEU A 149 13.44 -10.26 9.86
CA LEU A 149 12.26 -9.70 10.51
C LEU A 149 11.54 -10.73 11.38
N SER A 150 11.00 -10.27 12.51
CA SER A 150 10.22 -11.09 13.44
C SER A 150 8.82 -11.46 12.93
N PHE A 151 8.34 -10.84 11.87
CA PHE A 151 7.04 -11.10 11.27
C PHE A 151 7.09 -11.00 9.74
N ASN A 152 6.05 -11.52 9.08
CA ASN A 152 5.92 -11.45 7.62
C ASN A 152 5.10 -10.21 7.21
N PRO A 153 5.73 -9.14 6.68
CA PRO A 153 5.00 -7.99 6.17
C PRO A 153 4.15 -8.38 4.96
N THR A 154 3.05 -7.69 4.80
CA THR A 154 2.16 -7.83 3.65
C THR A 154 2.06 -6.50 2.90
N MET A 155 1.54 -6.53 1.68
CA MET A 155 1.23 -5.29 0.94
C MET A 155 0.22 -4.38 1.66
N HIS A 156 -0.46 -4.85 2.70
CA HIS A 156 -1.28 -3.99 3.57
C HIS A 156 -0.45 -3.27 4.64
N CYS A 157 0.56 -3.96 5.18
CA CYS A 157 1.50 -3.42 6.18
C CYS A 157 2.19 -2.13 5.72
N LYS A 158 2.62 -2.03 4.45
CA LYS A 158 3.30 -0.85 3.90
C LYS A 158 2.54 0.46 4.06
N ARG A 159 1.20 0.41 3.98
CA ARG A 159 0.36 1.60 4.13
C ARG A 159 0.34 2.07 5.59
N HIS A 160 0.41 1.15 6.54
CA HIS A 160 0.59 1.48 7.95
C HIS A 160 2.01 1.98 8.21
N THR A 161 3.03 1.37 7.59
CA THR A 161 4.41 1.85 7.64
C THR A 161 4.53 3.28 7.10
N PHE A 162 3.90 3.58 5.96
CA PHE A 162 3.83 4.96 5.43
C PHE A 162 3.22 5.92 6.47
N ALA A 163 2.02 5.59 6.97
CA ALA A 163 1.31 6.46 7.89
C ALA A 163 2.08 6.66 9.21
N THR A 164 2.69 5.61 9.76
CA THR A 164 3.31 5.66 11.09
C THR A 164 4.78 6.04 11.02
N THR A 165 5.58 5.29 10.27
CA THR A 165 7.04 5.41 10.29
C THR A 165 7.53 6.55 9.40
N ILE A 166 6.90 6.75 8.23
CA ILE A 166 7.38 7.72 7.25
C ILE A 166 6.75 9.10 7.45
N THR A 167 5.52 9.18 7.94
CA THR A 167 4.82 10.47 8.02
C THR A 167 4.57 10.92 9.46
N LEU A 168 3.76 10.22 10.26
CA LEU A 168 3.42 10.66 11.61
C LEU A 168 4.64 10.76 12.53
N ALA A 169 5.56 9.80 12.45
CA ALA A 169 6.81 9.84 13.24
C ALA A 169 7.73 11.03 12.87
N GLN A 170 7.52 11.63 11.70
CA GLN A 170 8.22 12.83 11.22
C GLN A 170 7.40 14.11 11.42
N GLY A 171 6.34 14.07 12.22
CA GLY A 171 5.54 15.24 12.57
C GLY A 171 4.54 15.70 11.50
N VAL A 172 4.27 14.89 10.46
CA VAL A 172 3.25 15.23 9.46
C VAL A 172 1.86 15.13 10.10
N PRO A 173 1.01 16.19 10.02
CA PRO A 173 -0.33 16.18 10.62
C PRO A 173 -1.23 15.04 10.08
N LEU A 174 -2.06 14.47 10.95
CA LEU A 174 -2.94 13.35 10.62
C LEU A 174 -3.86 13.65 9.42
N GLU A 175 -4.39 14.87 9.34
CA GLU A 175 -5.24 15.32 8.23
C GLU A 175 -4.49 15.27 6.89
N THR A 176 -3.23 15.67 6.89
CA THR A 176 -2.36 15.62 5.70
C THR A 176 -2.11 14.18 5.29
N VAL A 177 -1.77 13.31 6.24
CA VAL A 177 -1.58 11.87 5.99
C VAL A 177 -2.86 11.23 5.46
N SER A 178 -4.03 11.57 6.02
CA SER A 178 -5.33 11.08 5.56
C SER A 178 -5.61 11.47 4.10
N LYS A 179 -5.32 12.72 3.72
CA LYS A 179 -5.42 13.21 2.34
C LYS A 179 -4.45 12.49 1.40
N MET A 180 -3.18 12.33 1.79
CA MET A 180 -2.18 11.59 1.02
C MET A 180 -2.60 10.13 0.79
N LEU A 181 -3.23 9.51 1.77
CA LEU A 181 -3.79 8.18 1.67
C LEU A 181 -5.11 8.12 0.87
N GLY A 182 -5.72 9.26 0.54
CA GLY A 182 -6.97 9.34 -0.21
C GLY A 182 -8.17 8.82 0.60
N HIS A 183 -8.19 9.06 1.90
CA HIS A 183 -9.37 8.79 2.73
C HIS A 183 -10.44 9.88 2.49
N LYS A 184 -11.71 9.48 2.43
CA LYS A 184 -12.85 10.42 2.29
C LYS A 184 -13.19 11.11 3.60
N HIS A 185 -12.91 10.45 4.73
CA HIS A 185 -13.18 10.91 6.10
C HIS A 185 -11.94 10.65 6.96
N ILE A 186 -11.71 11.51 7.91
CA ILE A 186 -10.65 11.37 8.92
C ILE A 186 -11.18 10.54 10.08
#